data_d61b2e4efe3f43c67893671a2ca2d7c0
#
_entry.id   d61b2e4efe3f43c67893671a2ca2d7c0
#
_cell.length_a   1.000
_cell.length_b   1.000
_cell.length_c   1.000
_cell.angle_alpha   90.00
_cell.angle_beta   90.00
_cell.angle_gamma   90.00
#
_symmetry.space_group_name_H-M   'P 1'
#
loop_
_entity.id
_entity.type
_entity.pdbx_description
1 polymer ?
#
loop_
_entity_poly.entity_id
_entity_poly.type
_entity_poly.pdbx_seq_one_letter_code
_entity_poly.pdbx_strand_id
1 'polypeptide(L)'
;MLIDMACAGLEKRGIDPKNDEVTYCWHYSQATVTDQNSWQVAGEAIIKEEYPNWTNVAPDNYYSEQDAEKAITIGEAVLAAHPDIDVIICNDSTALPGQLQAAENKGYNQDNITITGFASPNAIKEYCSNGTLYNWGLWDCGVQGAMGCYLAAYMAAGNTVKVGDVISIPGIGDCEVLANESIAEGAATAETNNGVVLLPETSVYTAENMNDYNF
;
A
#
# COMPACT_ATOMS: atom_id res chain seq x y z
N MET A 1 2.21 7.83 -1.89
CA MET A 1 1.72 7.40 -0.56
C MET A 1 2.61 6.37 0.13
N LEU A 2 2.88 5.15 -0.39
CA LEU A 2 3.73 4.15 0.31
C LEU A 2 5.12 4.70 0.64
N ILE A 3 5.77 5.32 -0.32
CA ILE A 3 7.11 5.91 -0.13
C ILE A 3 7.07 7.10 0.83
N ASP A 4 6.05 7.95 0.74
CA ASP A 4 5.88 9.09 1.66
C ASP A 4 5.68 8.62 3.11
N MET A 5 4.91 7.54 3.30
CA MET A 5 4.73 6.91 4.61
C MET A 5 6.03 6.33 5.15
N ALA A 6 6.84 5.68 4.29
CA ALA A 6 8.15 5.17 4.66
C ALA A 6 9.09 6.32 5.05
N CYS A 7 9.14 7.41 4.27
CA CYS A 7 9.90 8.61 4.60
C CYS A 7 9.51 9.20 5.96
N ALA A 8 8.19 9.36 6.22
CA ALA A 8 7.72 9.87 7.50
C ALA A 8 8.11 8.98 8.70
N GLY A 9 8.16 7.65 8.51
CA GLY A 9 8.65 6.72 9.52
C GLY A 9 10.16 6.82 9.77
N LEU A 10 10.95 7.03 8.72
CA LEU A 10 12.39 7.29 8.82
C LEU A 10 12.68 8.62 9.54
N GLU A 11 12.00 9.68 9.13
CA GLU A 11 12.14 11.02 9.75
C GLU A 11 11.80 10.98 11.26
N LYS A 12 10.76 10.23 11.65
CA LYS A 12 10.44 9.99 13.06
C LYS A 12 11.61 9.37 13.83
N ARG A 13 12.37 8.49 13.18
CA ARG A 13 13.58 7.86 13.75
C ARG A 13 14.83 8.77 13.67
N GLY A 14 14.70 9.95 13.07
CA GLY A 14 15.82 10.90 12.88
C GLY A 14 16.73 10.56 11.70
N ILE A 15 16.26 9.72 10.77
CA ILE A 15 16.95 9.36 9.52
C ILE A 15 16.42 10.28 8.41
N ASP A 16 17.32 10.94 7.68
CA ASP A 16 16.99 11.78 6.54
C ASP A 16 16.83 10.92 5.27
N PRO A 17 15.60 10.75 4.73
CA PRO A 17 15.38 9.89 3.57
C PRO A 17 16.14 10.31 2.32
N LYS A 18 16.49 11.59 2.20
CA LYS A 18 17.19 12.16 1.03
C LYS A 18 18.70 12.05 1.12
N ASN A 19 19.27 12.02 2.32
CA ASN A 19 20.72 12.15 2.51
C ASN A 19 21.38 10.95 3.20
N ASP A 20 20.63 10.20 4.02
CA ASP A 20 21.17 9.01 4.69
C ASP A 20 21.05 7.77 3.80
N GLU A 21 21.94 6.79 3.97
CA GLU A 21 21.79 5.49 3.35
C GLU A 21 20.65 4.73 4.03
N VAL A 22 19.71 4.18 3.23
CA VAL A 22 18.54 3.46 3.70
C VAL A 22 18.47 2.09 3.06
N THR A 23 18.24 1.07 3.86
CA THR A 23 18.01 -0.29 3.40
C THR A 23 16.51 -0.63 3.45
N TYR A 24 15.98 -1.25 2.40
CA TYR A 24 14.56 -1.59 2.37
C TYR A 24 14.27 -2.90 1.64
N CYS A 25 13.07 -3.43 1.86
CA CYS A 25 12.50 -4.51 1.06
C CYS A 25 10.97 -4.39 0.97
N TRP A 26 10.39 -5.20 0.06
CA TRP A 26 8.95 -5.36 -0.10
C TRP A 26 8.50 -6.72 0.43
N HIS A 27 7.35 -6.72 1.13
CA HIS A 27 6.67 -7.92 1.57
C HIS A 27 5.16 -7.81 1.25
N TYR A 28 4.67 -8.64 0.33
CA TYR A 28 3.27 -8.61 -0.09
C TYR A 28 2.75 -10.01 -0.47
N SER A 29 1.56 -10.11 -1.08
CA SER A 29 0.92 -11.42 -1.19
C SER A 29 1.62 -12.35 -2.18
N GLN A 30 1.75 -11.96 -3.44
CA GLN A 30 2.42 -12.78 -4.46
C GLN A 30 2.66 -12.01 -5.77
N ALA A 31 3.64 -12.50 -6.55
CA ALA A 31 4.08 -11.89 -7.81
C ALA A 31 3.00 -11.83 -8.92
N THR A 32 1.90 -12.54 -8.76
CA THR A 32 0.81 -12.61 -9.75
C THR A 32 -0.36 -11.66 -9.46
N VAL A 33 -0.32 -10.92 -8.35
CA VAL A 33 -1.34 -9.91 -8.03
C VAL A 33 -0.99 -8.60 -8.73
N THR A 34 -1.69 -8.31 -9.82
CA THR A 34 -1.40 -7.20 -10.73
C THR A 34 -1.31 -5.85 -10.02
N ASP A 35 -2.28 -5.52 -9.17
CA ASP A 35 -2.34 -4.23 -8.48
C ASP A 35 -1.16 -4.07 -7.52
N GLN A 36 -0.84 -5.08 -6.73
CA GLN A 36 0.28 -5.04 -5.78
C GLN A 36 1.62 -4.92 -6.50
N ASN A 37 1.80 -5.64 -7.62
CA ASN A 37 3.00 -5.49 -8.45
C ASN A 37 3.10 -4.09 -9.06
N SER A 38 2.00 -3.52 -9.54
CA SER A 38 2.03 -2.17 -10.12
C SER A 38 2.39 -1.11 -9.07
N TRP A 39 1.90 -1.25 -7.84
CA TRP A 39 2.28 -0.36 -6.74
C TRP A 39 3.76 -0.50 -6.35
N GLN A 40 4.28 -1.73 -6.35
CA GLN A 40 5.70 -1.99 -6.08
C GLN A 40 6.58 -1.38 -7.20
N VAL A 41 6.25 -1.62 -8.47
CA VAL A 41 6.99 -1.06 -9.61
C VAL A 41 6.97 0.48 -9.60
N ALA A 42 5.82 1.08 -9.33
CA ALA A 42 5.71 2.54 -9.20
C ALA A 42 6.52 3.07 -8.00
N GLY A 43 6.50 2.38 -6.87
CA GLY A 43 7.31 2.70 -5.71
C GLY A 43 8.81 2.63 -5.99
N GLU A 44 9.27 1.57 -6.66
CA GLU A 44 10.67 1.42 -7.09
C GLU A 44 11.11 2.55 -8.04
N ALA A 45 10.23 2.97 -8.94
CA ALA A 45 10.52 4.08 -9.85
C ALA A 45 10.73 5.39 -9.07
N ILE A 46 9.86 5.69 -8.10
CA ILE A 46 10.00 6.87 -7.22
C ILE A 46 11.29 6.77 -6.39
N ILE A 47 11.57 5.62 -5.78
CA ILE A 47 12.79 5.42 -4.99
C ILE A 47 14.03 5.67 -5.86
N LYS A 48 14.08 5.08 -7.04
CA LYS A 48 15.20 5.23 -7.95
C LYS A 48 15.45 6.68 -8.39
N GLU A 49 14.37 7.44 -8.61
CA GLU A 49 14.44 8.84 -9.06
C GLU A 49 14.75 9.81 -7.92
N GLU A 50 14.06 9.65 -6.78
CA GLU A 50 14.06 10.64 -5.71
C GLU A 50 14.95 10.26 -4.52
N TYR A 51 15.26 8.97 -4.33
CA TYR A 51 16.00 8.43 -3.18
C TYR A 51 17.12 7.47 -3.63
N PRO A 52 18.11 7.94 -4.45
CA PRO A 52 19.13 7.07 -5.02
C PRO A 52 20.08 6.47 -3.98
N ASN A 53 20.03 6.93 -2.74
CA ASN A 53 20.72 6.42 -1.56
C ASN A 53 20.01 5.22 -0.90
N TRP A 54 18.81 4.84 -1.36
CA TRP A 54 18.11 3.66 -0.85
C TRP A 54 18.58 2.40 -1.56
N THR A 55 18.76 1.31 -0.81
CA THR A 55 19.18 0.00 -1.33
C THR A 55 18.13 -1.07 -1.04
N ASN A 56 17.57 -1.67 -2.08
CA ASN A 56 16.71 -2.85 -1.93
C ASN A 56 17.57 -4.08 -1.58
N VAL A 57 17.44 -4.59 -0.36
CA VAL A 57 18.20 -5.76 0.12
C VAL A 57 17.61 -7.09 -0.29
N ALA A 58 16.41 -7.09 -0.87
CA ALA A 58 15.70 -8.28 -1.33
C ALA A 58 14.97 -8.02 -2.66
N PRO A 59 15.70 -7.91 -3.79
CA PRO A 59 15.11 -7.53 -5.09
C PRO A 59 14.10 -8.57 -5.62
N ASP A 60 14.12 -9.81 -5.12
CA ASP A 60 13.14 -10.85 -5.47
C ASP A 60 11.83 -10.71 -4.68
N ASN A 61 11.74 -9.75 -3.76
CA ASN A 61 10.64 -9.50 -2.85
C ASN A 61 10.31 -10.71 -1.93
N TYR A 62 9.49 -10.47 -0.92
CA TYR A 62 8.96 -11.51 -0.03
C TYR A 62 7.45 -11.67 -0.24
N TYR A 63 6.96 -12.92 -0.22
CA TYR A 63 5.58 -13.25 -0.56
C TYR A 63 4.89 -14.08 0.52
N SER A 64 3.81 -13.56 1.09
CA SER A 64 2.98 -14.24 2.09
C SER A 64 1.93 -15.19 1.52
N GLU A 65 1.67 -15.12 0.20
CA GLU A 65 0.65 -15.92 -0.52
C GLU A 65 -0.77 -15.76 0.06
N GLN A 66 -1.08 -14.61 0.65
CA GLN A 66 -2.36 -14.30 1.32
C GLN A 66 -2.66 -15.22 2.52
N ASP A 67 -1.62 -15.80 3.11
CA ASP A 67 -1.70 -16.64 4.30
C ASP A 67 -1.15 -15.88 5.51
N ALA A 68 -1.97 -15.74 6.55
CA ALA A 68 -1.61 -14.95 7.73
C ALA A 68 -0.45 -15.57 8.55
N GLU A 69 -0.42 -16.91 8.67
CA GLU A 69 0.65 -17.60 9.39
C GLU A 69 1.96 -17.55 8.60
N LYS A 70 1.86 -17.69 7.27
CA LYS A 70 3.00 -17.53 6.38
C LYS A 70 3.53 -16.10 6.41
N ALA A 71 2.66 -15.08 6.46
CA ALA A 71 3.07 -13.68 6.57
C ALA A 71 3.93 -13.43 7.83
N ILE A 72 3.56 -14.02 8.96
CA ILE A 72 4.38 -13.96 10.20
C ILE A 72 5.72 -14.68 9.99
N THR A 73 5.70 -15.89 9.47
CA THR A 73 6.91 -16.69 9.24
C THR A 73 7.88 -15.97 8.28
N ILE A 74 7.38 -15.43 7.19
CA ILE A 74 8.16 -14.62 6.25
C ILE A 74 8.68 -13.35 6.92
N GLY A 75 7.84 -12.65 7.69
CA GLY A 75 8.26 -11.46 8.45
C GLY A 75 9.42 -11.76 9.40
N GLU A 76 9.36 -12.87 10.14
CA GLU A 76 10.47 -13.31 11.00
C GLU A 76 11.73 -13.66 10.20
N ALA A 77 11.57 -14.26 9.01
CA ALA A 77 12.69 -14.57 8.12
C ALA A 77 13.35 -13.31 7.56
N VAL A 78 12.56 -12.30 7.18
CA VAL A 78 13.06 -10.97 6.74
C VAL A 78 13.93 -10.35 7.83
N LEU A 79 13.41 -10.26 9.07
CA LEU A 79 14.12 -9.67 10.19
C LEU A 79 15.36 -10.48 10.60
N ALA A 80 15.36 -11.79 10.40
CA ALA A 80 16.53 -12.63 10.65
C ALA A 80 17.61 -12.49 9.56
N ALA A 81 17.22 -12.33 8.31
CA ALA A 81 18.13 -12.13 7.20
C ALA A 81 18.73 -10.71 7.16
N HIS A 82 17.95 -9.72 7.58
CA HIS A 82 18.29 -8.31 7.52
C HIS A 82 18.01 -7.63 8.87
N PRO A 83 18.77 -7.93 9.94
CA PRO A 83 18.48 -7.45 11.29
C PRO A 83 18.59 -5.91 11.45
N ASP A 84 19.31 -5.26 10.55
CA ASP A 84 19.54 -3.80 10.55
C ASP A 84 18.77 -3.10 9.42
N ILE A 85 17.72 -3.74 8.87
CA ILE A 85 16.91 -3.15 7.80
C ILE A 85 16.15 -1.91 8.30
N ASP A 86 16.13 -0.85 7.51
CA ASP A 86 15.50 0.41 7.89
C ASP A 86 14.01 0.43 7.58
N VAL A 87 13.60 -0.12 6.43
CA VAL A 87 12.22 -0.03 5.94
C VAL A 87 11.72 -1.37 5.40
N ILE A 88 10.51 -1.77 5.82
CA ILE A 88 9.75 -2.87 5.20
C ILE A 88 8.42 -2.32 4.70
N ILE A 89 8.18 -2.41 3.39
CA ILE A 89 6.97 -1.93 2.74
C ILE A 89 6.05 -3.12 2.45
N CYS A 90 4.88 -3.12 3.10
CA CYS A 90 3.88 -4.18 2.98
C CYS A 90 2.64 -3.66 2.24
N ASN A 91 2.66 -3.69 0.91
CA ASN A 91 1.55 -3.22 0.09
C ASN A 91 0.39 -4.24 -0.02
N ASP A 92 0.14 -4.98 1.05
CA ASP A 92 -0.88 -6.04 1.15
C ASP A 92 -1.43 -6.13 2.58
N SER A 93 -2.75 -6.30 2.70
CA SER A 93 -3.47 -6.31 3.98
C SER A 93 -3.31 -7.60 4.79
N THR A 94 -2.63 -8.63 4.26
CA THR A 94 -2.23 -9.84 4.98
C THR A 94 -0.77 -9.75 5.39
N ALA A 95 0.09 -9.25 4.49
CA ALA A 95 1.52 -9.11 4.77
C ALA A 95 1.81 -8.10 5.88
N LEU A 96 1.13 -6.94 5.89
CA LEU A 96 1.38 -5.91 6.89
C LEU A 96 1.10 -6.39 8.33
N PRO A 97 -0.07 -6.94 8.69
CA PRO A 97 -0.29 -7.48 10.03
C PRO A 97 0.71 -8.58 10.40
N GLY A 98 1.03 -9.48 9.46
CA GLY A 98 2.00 -10.55 9.70
C GLY A 98 3.41 -10.04 9.96
N GLN A 99 3.84 -9.03 9.21
CA GLN A 99 5.14 -8.37 9.43
C GLN A 99 5.20 -7.64 10.77
N LEU A 100 4.11 -6.99 11.18
CA LEU A 100 4.01 -6.31 12.47
C LEU A 100 4.05 -7.32 13.63
N GLN A 101 3.34 -8.44 13.52
CA GLN A 101 3.41 -9.51 14.52
C GLN A 101 4.82 -10.10 14.62
N ALA A 102 5.49 -10.30 13.47
CA ALA A 102 6.89 -10.75 13.46
C ALA A 102 7.83 -9.74 14.11
N ALA A 103 7.60 -8.44 13.91
CA ALA A 103 8.36 -7.38 14.55
C ALA A 103 8.21 -7.43 16.08
N GLU A 104 6.98 -7.54 16.60
CA GLU A 104 6.72 -7.70 18.04
C GLU A 104 7.39 -8.94 18.61
N ASN A 105 7.27 -10.09 17.94
CA ASN A 105 7.89 -11.34 18.36
C ASN A 105 9.43 -11.23 18.51
N LYS A 106 10.04 -10.35 17.71
CA LYS A 106 11.49 -10.10 17.70
C LYS A 106 11.92 -8.86 18.50
N GLY A 107 10.98 -8.12 19.07
CA GLY A 107 11.25 -6.92 19.87
C GLY A 107 11.54 -5.65 19.07
N TYR A 108 11.14 -5.61 17.79
CA TYR A 108 11.18 -4.40 16.99
C TYR A 108 9.95 -3.52 17.24
N ASN A 109 10.12 -2.23 17.06
CA ASN A 109 9.06 -1.22 17.17
C ASN A 109 9.37 0.00 16.28
N GLN A 110 8.48 0.97 16.25
CA GLN A 110 8.60 2.18 15.41
C GLN A 110 9.84 3.07 15.69
N ASP A 111 10.60 2.80 16.74
CA ASP A 111 11.81 3.57 17.08
C ASP A 111 13.08 2.92 16.52
N ASN A 112 13.02 1.65 16.09
CA ASN A 112 14.16 0.93 15.56
C ASN A 112 13.96 0.35 14.15
N ILE A 113 12.72 0.28 13.65
CA ILE A 113 12.40 -0.12 12.27
C ILE A 113 11.23 0.68 11.74
N THR A 114 11.19 0.95 10.45
CA THR A 114 10.02 1.51 9.77
C THR A 114 9.29 0.42 9.01
N ILE A 115 8.09 0.07 9.47
CA ILE A 115 7.17 -0.83 8.75
C ILE A 115 5.96 -0.01 8.36
N THR A 116 5.56 -0.07 7.08
CA THR A 116 4.38 0.62 6.58
C THR A 116 3.72 -0.17 5.47
N GLY A 117 2.49 0.18 5.10
CA GLY A 117 1.77 -0.53 4.05
C GLY A 117 0.27 -0.27 4.07
N PHE A 118 -0.49 -1.25 3.58
CA PHE A 118 -1.94 -1.15 3.47
C PHE A 118 -2.67 -2.17 4.35
N ALA A 119 -3.58 -1.69 5.19
CA ALA A 119 -4.55 -2.51 5.89
C ALA A 119 -5.73 -1.66 6.41
N SER A 120 -6.87 -2.30 6.71
CA SER A 120 -7.99 -1.60 7.35
C SER A 120 -7.60 -1.15 8.77
N PRO A 121 -8.08 0.02 9.23
CA PRO A 121 -7.77 0.51 10.57
C PRO A 121 -8.10 -0.50 11.68
N ASN A 122 -9.27 -1.15 11.60
CA ASN A 122 -9.67 -2.10 12.63
C ASN A 122 -8.75 -3.34 12.74
N ALA A 123 -8.05 -3.70 11.67
CA ALA A 123 -7.17 -4.86 11.67
C ALA A 123 -5.84 -4.61 12.39
N ILE A 124 -5.32 -3.36 12.38
CA ILE A 124 -3.94 -3.10 12.80
C ILE A 124 -3.73 -1.90 13.71
N LYS A 125 -4.78 -1.12 14.03
CA LYS A 125 -4.65 0.05 14.93
C LYS A 125 -4.06 -0.29 16.31
N GLU A 126 -4.13 -1.55 16.75
CA GLU A 126 -3.51 -2.00 18.00
C GLU A 126 -1.99 -1.88 17.93
N TYR A 127 -1.37 -2.24 16.80
CA TYR A 127 0.07 -2.08 16.59
C TYR A 127 0.53 -0.62 16.59
N CYS A 128 -0.34 0.31 16.15
CA CYS A 128 -0.06 1.73 16.28
C CYS A 128 -0.20 2.20 17.73
N SER A 129 -1.23 1.71 18.45
CA SER A 129 -1.46 2.07 19.85
C SER A 129 -0.34 1.61 20.77
N ASN A 130 0.29 0.47 20.50
CA ASN A 130 1.38 -0.09 21.32
C ASN A 130 2.79 0.35 20.88
N GLY A 131 2.87 1.13 19.78
CA GLY A 131 4.13 1.69 19.30
C GLY A 131 4.93 0.80 18.34
N THR A 132 4.38 -0.30 17.84
CA THR A 132 5.02 -1.14 16.82
C THR A 132 4.96 -0.49 15.43
N LEU A 133 3.84 0.17 15.11
CA LEU A 133 3.56 0.81 13.83
C LEU A 133 3.44 2.33 14.00
N TYR A 134 4.11 3.11 13.15
CA TYR A 134 4.00 4.56 13.15
C TYR A 134 2.84 5.05 12.25
N ASN A 135 2.77 4.58 11.02
CA ASN A 135 1.75 4.94 10.05
C ASN A 135 1.46 3.80 9.09
N TRP A 136 0.28 3.85 8.51
CA TRP A 136 -0.14 2.98 7.41
C TRP A 136 -1.21 3.67 6.59
N GLY A 137 -1.63 3.09 5.48
CA GLY A 137 -2.65 3.68 4.64
C GLY A 137 -3.69 2.69 4.14
N LEU A 138 -4.78 3.24 3.61
CA LEU A 138 -5.75 2.53 2.81
C LEU A 138 -6.66 3.57 2.11
N TRP A 139 -7.49 3.11 1.20
CA TRP A 139 -8.65 3.82 0.67
C TRP A 139 -9.92 3.45 1.46
N ASP A 140 -10.95 4.27 1.36
CA ASP A 140 -12.26 3.95 1.94
C ASP A 140 -12.94 2.85 1.11
N CYS A 141 -13.03 1.65 1.66
CA CYS A 141 -13.65 0.49 1.03
C CYS A 141 -15.17 0.67 0.83
N GLY A 142 -15.83 1.49 1.66
CA GLY A 142 -17.24 1.84 1.51
C GLY A 142 -17.45 2.71 0.27
N VAL A 143 -16.61 3.72 0.08
CA VAL A 143 -16.61 4.56 -1.13
C VAL A 143 -16.32 3.72 -2.36
N GLN A 144 -15.30 2.85 -2.32
CA GLN A 144 -14.98 1.92 -3.41
C GLN A 144 -16.19 1.05 -3.80
N GLY A 145 -16.84 0.45 -2.81
CA GLY A 145 -18.04 -0.38 -3.02
C GLY A 145 -19.20 0.41 -3.62
N ALA A 146 -19.46 1.62 -3.11
CA ALA A 146 -20.50 2.52 -3.62
C ALA A 146 -20.24 2.93 -5.07
N MET A 147 -19.00 3.30 -5.41
CA MET A 147 -18.60 3.64 -6.79
C MET A 147 -18.80 2.44 -7.72
N GLY A 148 -18.33 1.26 -7.34
CA GLY A 148 -18.48 0.04 -8.14
C GLY A 148 -19.95 -0.32 -8.38
N CYS A 149 -20.79 -0.28 -7.35
CA CYS A 149 -22.23 -0.53 -7.47
C CYS A 149 -22.93 0.50 -8.37
N TYR A 150 -22.59 1.78 -8.21
CA TYR A 150 -23.16 2.84 -9.05
C TYR A 150 -22.79 2.66 -10.52
N LEU A 151 -21.50 2.45 -10.83
CA LEU A 151 -21.03 2.25 -12.20
C LEU A 151 -21.64 1.00 -12.83
N ALA A 152 -21.77 -0.09 -12.07
CA ALA A 152 -22.45 -1.30 -12.55
C ALA A 152 -23.94 -1.04 -12.90
N ALA A 153 -24.66 -0.32 -12.02
CA ALA A 153 -26.05 0.07 -12.27
C ALA A 153 -26.18 1.04 -13.46
N TYR A 154 -25.27 1.99 -13.58
CA TYR A 154 -25.20 2.93 -14.69
C TYR A 154 -25.05 2.20 -16.03
N MET A 155 -24.14 1.25 -16.11
CA MET A 155 -23.95 0.42 -17.31
C MET A 155 -25.14 -0.50 -17.58
N ALA A 156 -25.72 -1.10 -16.54
CA ALA A 156 -26.92 -1.95 -16.66
C ALA A 156 -28.15 -1.18 -17.17
N ALA A 157 -28.22 0.13 -16.94
CA ALA A 157 -29.24 1.01 -17.49
C ALA A 157 -29.05 1.34 -19.00
N GLY A 158 -28.03 0.78 -19.65
CA GLY A 158 -27.71 0.94 -21.06
C GLY A 158 -26.75 2.09 -21.37
N ASN A 159 -26.18 2.71 -20.36
CA ASN A 159 -25.15 3.71 -20.56
C ASN A 159 -23.79 3.06 -20.89
N THR A 160 -22.95 3.77 -21.61
CA THR A 160 -21.57 3.34 -21.89
C THR A 160 -20.60 4.14 -21.05
N VAL A 161 -19.50 3.49 -20.67
CA VAL A 161 -18.37 4.11 -19.97
C VAL A 161 -17.16 4.01 -20.87
N LYS A 162 -16.52 5.13 -21.17
CA LYS A 162 -15.35 5.22 -22.07
C LYS A 162 -14.31 6.12 -21.46
N VAL A 163 -13.06 5.88 -21.80
CA VAL A 163 -11.94 6.76 -21.44
C VAL A 163 -12.24 8.20 -21.89
N GLY A 164 -12.09 9.14 -21.00
CA GLY A 164 -12.40 10.57 -21.18
C GLY A 164 -13.82 10.99 -20.78
N ASP A 165 -14.71 10.04 -20.48
CA ASP A 165 -16.00 10.38 -19.90
C ASP A 165 -15.84 10.92 -18.48
N VAL A 166 -16.73 11.83 -18.07
CA VAL A 166 -16.87 12.29 -16.68
C VAL A 166 -18.22 11.81 -16.16
N ILE A 167 -18.20 11.01 -15.12
CA ILE A 167 -19.40 10.41 -14.52
C ILE A 167 -19.62 11.02 -13.13
N SER A 168 -20.75 11.71 -12.95
CA SER A 168 -21.14 12.23 -11.64
C SER A 168 -21.72 11.12 -10.78
N ILE A 169 -21.01 10.75 -9.70
CA ILE A 169 -21.43 9.71 -8.77
C ILE A 169 -22.03 10.37 -7.52
N PRO A 170 -23.30 10.11 -7.19
CA PRO A 170 -23.98 10.74 -6.05
C PRO A 170 -23.22 10.50 -4.73
N GLY A 171 -22.96 11.58 -3.99
CA GLY A 171 -22.23 11.56 -2.72
C GLY A 171 -20.71 11.47 -2.83
N ILE A 172 -20.17 11.32 -4.05
CA ILE A 172 -18.73 11.22 -4.31
C ILE A 172 -18.27 12.39 -5.17
N GLY A 173 -18.99 12.72 -6.25
CA GLY A 173 -18.64 13.80 -7.16
C GLY A 173 -18.38 13.34 -8.57
N ASP A 174 -17.74 14.21 -9.35
CA ASP A 174 -17.37 13.97 -10.74
C ASP A 174 -16.09 13.13 -10.82
N CYS A 175 -16.20 11.97 -11.46
CA CYS A 175 -15.10 11.04 -11.64
C CYS A 175 -14.77 10.91 -13.14
N GLU A 176 -13.53 11.20 -13.51
CA GLU A 176 -13.03 11.00 -14.87
C GLU A 176 -12.66 9.54 -15.09
N VAL A 177 -12.99 9.02 -16.26
CA VAL A 177 -12.59 7.68 -16.71
C VAL A 177 -11.23 7.78 -17.38
N LEU A 178 -10.20 7.31 -16.71
CA LEU A 178 -8.81 7.35 -17.18
C LEU A 178 -8.47 6.10 -18.01
N ALA A 179 -7.42 6.18 -18.81
CA ALA A 179 -6.89 5.02 -19.52
C ALA A 179 -6.22 4.02 -18.56
N ASN A 180 -6.38 2.74 -18.81
CA ASN A 180 -5.79 1.68 -17.99
C ASN A 180 -4.25 1.69 -17.95
N GLU A 181 -3.60 2.20 -19.01
CA GLU A 181 -2.14 2.34 -19.10
C GLU A 181 -1.56 3.25 -17.99
N SER A 182 -2.42 4.11 -17.42
CA SER A 182 -2.00 4.95 -16.28
C SER A 182 -1.75 4.17 -14.99
N ILE A 183 -2.11 2.88 -14.93
CA ILE A 183 -2.03 2.06 -13.73
C ILE A 183 -0.91 1.03 -13.80
N ALA A 184 -0.79 0.32 -14.92
CA ALA A 184 0.27 -0.66 -15.10
C ALA A 184 0.60 -0.81 -16.58
N GLU A 185 1.86 -0.65 -16.93
CA GLU A 185 2.34 -0.86 -18.29
C GLU A 185 2.02 -2.30 -18.73
N GLY A 186 1.31 -2.44 -19.87
CA GLY A 186 0.91 -3.74 -20.42
C GLY A 186 -0.29 -4.41 -19.76
N ALA A 187 -0.95 -3.80 -18.79
CA ALA A 187 -2.11 -4.39 -18.10
C ALA A 187 -3.39 -4.44 -18.96
N ALA A 188 -3.49 -3.61 -20.00
CA ALA A 188 -4.64 -3.58 -20.89
C ALA A 188 -4.24 -3.45 -22.36
N THR A 189 -4.99 -4.13 -23.24
CA THR A 189 -4.95 -3.86 -24.67
C THR A 189 -5.94 -2.76 -25.03
N ALA A 190 -5.80 -2.13 -26.21
CA ALA A 190 -6.77 -1.13 -26.69
C ALA A 190 -8.20 -1.70 -26.77
N GLU A 191 -8.36 -3.01 -26.97
CA GLU A 191 -9.64 -3.70 -27.05
C GLU A 191 -10.29 -3.94 -25.67
N THR A 192 -9.47 -4.04 -24.62
CA THR A 192 -9.92 -4.29 -23.24
C THR A 192 -9.87 -3.03 -22.37
N ASN A 193 -9.41 -1.90 -22.92
CA ASN A 193 -9.29 -0.65 -22.20
C ASN A 193 -10.65 0.07 -22.10
N ASN A 194 -11.46 -0.38 -21.16
CA ASN A 194 -12.73 0.26 -20.81
C ASN A 194 -12.55 1.47 -19.88
N GLY A 195 -11.30 1.71 -19.49
CA GLY A 195 -10.93 2.76 -18.57
C GLY A 195 -11.00 2.38 -17.09
N VAL A 196 -10.52 3.29 -16.27
CA VAL A 196 -10.43 3.18 -14.81
C VAL A 196 -10.98 4.44 -14.18
N VAL A 197 -11.75 4.29 -13.13
CA VAL A 197 -12.17 5.40 -12.27
C VAL A 197 -11.40 5.32 -10.97
N LEU A 198 -10.59 6.34 -10.68
CA LEU A 198 -9.82 6.39 -9.44
C LEU A 198 -10.72 6.71 -8.25
N LEU A 199 -10.36 6.16 -7.12
CA LEU A 199 -10.94 6.56 -5.84
C LEU A 199 -10.54 8.01 -5.54
N PRO A 200 -11.44 8.84 -5.00
CA PRO A 200 -11.18 10.27 -4.82
C PRO A 200 -10.08 10.53 -3.80
N GLU A 201 -9.96 9.69 -2.78
CA GLU A 201 -9.00 9.86 -1.69
C GLU A 201 -8.44 8.53 -1.21
N THR A 202 -7.19 8.60 -0.75
CA THR A 202 -6.53 7.58 0.07
C THR A 202 -6.18 8.22 1.41
N SER A 203 -6.28 7.46 2.51
CA SER A 203 -6.01 7.95 3.85
C SER A 203 -4.72 7.37 4.40
N VAL A 204 -3.93 8.22 5.05
CA VAL A 204 -2.83 7.80 5.91
C VAL A 204 -3.30 7.85 7.35
N TYR A 205 -3.15 6.74 8.05
CA TYR A 205 -3.55 6.57 9.44
C TYR A 205 -2.33 6.65 10.35
N THR A 206 -2.54 7.29 11.49
CA THR A 206 -1.57 7.46 12.58
C THR A 206 -2.28 7.35 13.92
N ALA A 207 -1.53 7.41 15.01
CA ALA A 207 -2.10 7.46 16.36
C ALA A 207 -3.10 8.62 16.58
N GLU A 208 -2.99 9.68 15.79
CA GLU A 208 -3.82 10.88 15.95
C GLU A 208 -5.23 10.71 15.36
N ASN A 209 -5.35 9.97 14.23
CA ASN A 209 -6.60 9.90 13.47
C ASN A 209 -7.19 8.48 13.34
N MET A 210 -6.47 7.41 13.71
CA MET A 210 -6.90 6.04 13.50
C MET A 210 -8.25 5.67 14.14
N ASN A 211 -8.65 6.39 15.20
CA ASN A 211 -9.90 6.16 15.90
C ASN A 211 -11.12 6.82 15.22
N ASP A 212 -10.90 7.68 14.24
CA ASP A 212 -11.96 8.30 13.45
C ASP A 212 -12.50 7.33 12.37
N TYR A 213 -11.80 6.20 12.16
CA TYR A 213 -12.12 5.19 11.17
C TYR A 213 -12.53 3.88 11.83
N ASN A 214 -13.61 3.27 11.33
CA ASN A 214 -14.20 2.06 11.91
C ASN A 214 -14.59 1.04 10.83
N PHE A 215 -13.63 0.60 10.05
CA PHE A 215 -13.81 -0.44 9.03
C PHE A 215 -12.58 -1.35 8.89
#